data_3c9f1d87fe8440a68223584712003d91
#
_entry.id   3c9f1d87fe8440a68223584712003d91
#
_cell.length_a   1.000
_cell.length_b   1.000
_cell.length_c   1.000
_cell.angle_alpha   90.00
_cell.angle_beta   90.00
_cell.angle_gamma   90.00
#
_symmetry.space_group_name_H-M   'P 1'
#
loop_
_entity.id
_entity.type
_entity.pdbx_description
1 polymer ?
#
loop_
_entity_poly.entity_id
_entity_poly.type
_entity_poly.pdbx_seq_one_letter_code
_entity_poly.pdbx_strand_id
1 'polypeptide(L)'
;PNIREADGSDHASLPMECRLRKLTYMSPVQMDFTIYKDDQPGLTEKGVQVGSMPIMVRSKRCNLHPSHIAGDRQLHPTTSEEDRKVLDSLLRKKGEDPLDPGGYFIINGTERVLISMEDLAPNRVTVEINNRYAKQTEVAKIFSQRDGMRKPLTVEKRRDGMLMVKISTAGTTAIPVVLLMRALGIENDQELFQAIAGPTETFKYIVANINEVKDNEEYNVDSAEEAHGWLEKKFAAGQQKEYREARVIQLLDRELLPHLGDSVEDRKKKAIFLGRIVRQVLEMAITNRKPNDKDHYANKRVRLAGDLIEDLFRVSMNQLARDLKYQLERHTTEREN
;
A
#
# COMPACT_ATOMS: atom_id res chain seq x y z
N PRO A 1 6.41 -21.35 16.37
CA PRO A 1 7.83 -21.46 16.01
C PRO A 1 8.38 -22.87 16.29
N ASN A 2 9.09 -23.45 15.30
CA ASN A 2 9.67 -24.80 15.39
C ASN A 2 11.10 -24.76 14.87
N ILE A 3 11.91 -25.66 15.41
CA ILE A 3 13.27 -25.94 14.92
C ILE A 3 13.25 -27.33 14.30
N ARG A 4 13.81 -27.42 13.10
CA ARG A 4 14.10 -28.69 12.46
C ARG A 4 15.58 -29.01 12.65
N GLU A 5 15.87 -30.11 13.32
CA GLU A 5 17.22 -30.55 13.59
C GLU A 5 17.84 -31.27 12.40
N ALA A 6 19.14 -31.47 12.42
CA ALA A 6 19.89 -32.12 11.34
C ALA A 6 19.49 -33.60 11.15
N ASP A 7 18.96 -34.26 12.19
CA ASP A 7 18.40 -35.62 12.13
C ASP A 7 16.98 -35.68 11.54
N GLY A 8 16.40 -34.51 11.20
CA GLY A 8 15.06 -34.39 10.64
C GLY A 8 13.94 -34.30 11.68
N SER A 9 14.26 -34.33 12.98
CA SER A 9 13.27 -34.12 14.04
C SER A 9 12.81 -32.66 14.12
N ASP A 10 11.51 -32.47 14.37
CA ASP A 10 10.94 -31.13 14.56
C ASP A 10 10.49 -30.97 16.02
N HIS A 11 10.87 -29.88 16.64
CA HIS A 11 10.38 -29.53 17.98
C HIS A 11 10.04 -28.03 18.11
N ALA A 12 9.17 -27.73 19.07
CA ALA A 12 8.77 -26.36 19.37
C ALA A 12 9.96 -25.59 19.94
N SER A 13 10.40 -24.53 19.25
CA SER A 13 11.49 -23.66 19.69
C SER A 13 11.06 -22.76 20.85
N LEU A 14 11.99 -22.49 21.77
CA LEU A 14 11.81 -21.53 22.85
C LEU A 14 12.72 -20.31 22.61
N PRO A 15 12.30 -19.10 23.04
CA PRO A 15 13.13 -17.89 22.91
C PRO A 15 14.51 -18.04 23.53
N MET A 16 14.60 -18.64 24.72
CA MET A 16 15.90 -18.87 25.40
C MET A 16 16.82 -19.80 24.61
N GLU A 17 16.26 -20.85 24.04
CA GLU A 17 17.01 -21.76 23.17
C GLU A 17 17.58 -21.03 21.95
N CYS A 18 16.76 -20.18 21.29
CA CYS A 18 17.19 -19.38 20.14
C CYS A 18 18.33 -18.42 20.53
N ARG A 19 18.29 -17.82 21.75
CA ARG A 19 19.38 -16.96 22.24
C ARG A 19 20.67 -17.73 22.40
N LEU A 20 20.63 -18.89 23.07
CA LEU A 20 21.80 -19.71 23.36
C LEU A 20 22.44 -20.32 22.11
N ARG A 21 21.59 -20.82 21.19
CA ARG A 21 22.05 -21.47 19.96
C ARG A 21 22.29 -20.47 18.82
N LYS A 22 22.11 -19.16 19.04
CA LYS A 22 22.25 -18.09 18.04
C LYS A 22 21.32 -18.29 16.82
N LEU A 23 20.13 -18.78 17.07
CA LEU A 23 19.11 -19.00 16.03
C LEU A 23 18.14 -17.81 15.95
N THR A 24 17.41 -17.75 14.85
CA THR A 24 16.28 -16.82 14.70
C THR A 24 15.00 -17.49 15.19
N TYR A 25 14.28 -16.81 16.10
CA TYR A 25 12.98 -17.27 16.58
C TYR A 25 11.91 -17.01 15.53
N MET A 26 11.58 -18.03 14.73
CA MET A 26 10.73 -17.92 13.56
C MET A 26 9.78 -19.11 13.41
N SER A 27 8.72 -18.90 12.65
CA SER A 27 7.78 -19.96 12.25
C SER A 27 7.88 -20.20 10.75
N PRO A 28 7.87 -21.47 10.29
CA PRO A 28 7.80 -21.76 8.87
C PRO A 28 6.47 -21.28 8.29
N VAL A 29 6.51 -20.77 7.05
CA VAL A 29 5.35 -20.46 6.23
C VAL A 29 5.22 -21.56 5.20
N GLN A 30 4.08 -22.26 5.23
CA GLN A 30 3.80 -23.36 4.33
C GLN A 30 2.60 -23.02 3.45
N MET A 31 2.60 -23.50 2.21
CA MET A 31 1.53 -23.30 1.25
C MET A 31 1.22 -24.61 0.53
N ASP A 32 -0.03 -24.79 0.14
CA ASP A 32 -0.46 -25.84 -0.74
C ASP A 32 -0.50 -25.32 -2.17
N PHE A 33 0.08 -26.05 -3.11
CA PHE A 33 0.14 -25.68 -4.52
C PHE A 33 -0.64 -26.67 -5.36
N THR A 34 -1.56 -26.17 -6.19
CA THR A 34 -2.26 -26.97 -7.19
C THR A 34 -2.00 -26.37 -8.57
N ILE A 35 -1.46 -27.16 -9.48
CA ILE A 35 -1.24 -26.74 -10.87
C ILE A 35 -2.52 -27.06 -11.67
N TYR A 36 -3.05 -26.05 -12.36
CA TYR A 36 -4.16 -26.21 -13.29
C TYR A 36 -3.63 -26.25 -14.73
N LYS A 37 -4.06 -27.24 -15.49
CA LYS A 37 -3.80 -27.32 -16.93
C LYS A 37 -5.16 -27.43 -17.63
N ASP A 38 -5.46 -26.51 -18.54
CA ASP A 38 -6.74 -26.45 -19.27
C ASP A 38 -7.96 -26.52 -18.32
N ASP A 39 -7.91 -25.72 -17.24
CA ASP A 39 -8.88 -25.66 -16.14
C ASP A 39 -9.11 -26.99 -15.37
N GLN A 40 -8.30 -28.01 -15.63
CA GLN A 40 -8.32 -29.23 -14.85
C GLN A 40 -7.27 -29.21 -13.73
N PRO A 41 -7.64 -29.52 -12.49
CA PRO A 41 -6.69 -29.58 -11.39
C PRO A 41 -5.75 -30.78 -11.58
N GLY A 42 -4.45 -30.50 -11.57
CA GLY A 42 -3.40 -31.51 -11.56
C GLY A 42 -3.02 -31.95 -10.15
N LEU A 43 -1.77 -32.34 -9.98
CA LEU A 43 -1.24 -32.75 -8.69
C LEU A 43 -1.23 -31.58 -7.69
N THR A 44 -1.74 -31.81 -6.47
CA THR A 44 -1.65 -30.86 -5.36
C THR A 44 -0.52 -31.27 -4.44
N GLU A 45 0.48 -30.41 -4.30
CA GLU A 45 1.52 -30.53 -3.28
C GLU A 45 1.13 -29.73 -2.05
N LYS A 46 1.09 -30.42 -0.89
CA LYS A 46 0.67 -29.82 0.38
C LYS A 46 1.84 -29.54 1.30
N GLY A 47 1.74 -28.46 2.07
CA GLY A 47 2.69 -28.14 3.14
C GLY A 47 4.08 -27.77 2.64
N VAL A 48 4.21 -27.25 1.41
CA VAL A 48 5.52 -26.83 0.87
C VAL A 48 5.99 -25.59 1.62
N GLN A 49 7.16 -25.67 2.23
CA GLN A 49 7.74 -24.53 2.95
C GLN A 49 8.26 -23.47 1.95
N VAL A 50 7.62 -22.32 1.92
CA VAL A 50 7.94 -21.20 1.03
C VAL A 50 8.79 -20.13 1.71
N GLY A 51 8.92 -20.18 3.03
CA GLY A 51 9.69 -19.20 3.77
C GLY A 51 9.59 -19.38 5.28
N SER A 52 10.09 -18.39 6.00
CA SER A 52 10.01 -18.34 7.46
C SER A 52 9.72 -16.93 7.92
N MET A 53 8.90 -16.78 8.96
CA MET A 53 8.50 -15.50 9.50
C MET A 53 9.00 -15.36 10.94
N PRO A 54 9.77 -14.30 11.27
CA PRO A 54 10.15 -14.01 12.65
C PRO A 54 8.92 -13.79 13.52
N ILE A 55 8.93 -14.36 14.73
CA ILE A 55 7.81 -14.26 15.67
C ILE A 55 8.21 -13.37 16.84
N MET A 56 7.36 -12.39 17.12
CA MET A 56 7.52 -11.52 18.28
C MET A 56 7.32 -12.34 19.57
N VAL A 57 8.25 -12.21 20.49
CA VAL A 57 8.20 -12.90 21.80
C VAL A 57 6.94 -12.46 22.55
N ARG A 58 6.24 -13.40 23.14
CA ARG A 58 4.95 -13.27 23.84
C ARG A 58 3.75 -12.83 22.98
N SER A 59 3.90 -12.74 21.65
CA SER A 59 2.76 -12.57 20.76
C SER A 59 1.87 -13.83 20.72
N LYS A 60 0.68 -13.70 20.15
CA LYS A 60 -0.30 -14.81 20.01
C LYS A 60 0.28 -16.07 19.31
N ARG A 61 1.28 -15.90 18.45
CA ARG A 61 1.96 -17.00 17.74
C ARG A 61 3.21 -17.50 18.46
N CYS A 62 3.60 -16.89 19.57
CA CYS A 62 4.75 -17.30 20.36
C CYS A 62 4.43 -18.54 21.18
N ASN A 63 5.40 -19.47 21.30
CA ASN A 63 5.26 -20.67 22.11
C ASN A 63 5.18 -20.39 23.63
N LEU A 64 5.47 -19.15 24.05
CA LEU A 64 5.28 -18.65 25.42
C LEU A 64 3.91 -17.99 25.63
N HIS A 65 3.06 -17.90 24.63
CA HIS A 65 1.73 -17.35 24.83
C HIS A 65 0.92 -18.25 25.77
N PRO A 66 0.09 -17.69 26.68
CA PRO A 66 -0.69 -18.46 27.65
C PRO A 66 -1.46 -19.63 27.04
N SER A 67 -2.06 -19.43 25.87
CA SER A 67 -2.81 -20.50 25.17
C SER A 67 -1.95 -21.66 24.66
N HIS A 68 -0.65 -21.47 24.49
CA HIS A 68 0.27 -22.53 24.01
C HIS A 68 1.00 -23.20 25.17
N ILE A 69 1.27 -22.47 26.24
CA ILE A 69 2.04 -22.98 27.38
C ILE A 69 1.19 -23.76 28.37
N ALA A 70 -0.09 -23.42 28.46
CA ALA A 70 -1.04 -24.01 29.42
C ALA A 70 -1.72 -25.28 28.92
N GLY A 71 -1.51 -25.68 27.66
CA GLY A 71 -2.23 -26.80 27.06
C GLY A 71 -3.75 -26.51 26.98
N ASP A 72 -4.55 -27.46 27.45
CA ASP A 72 -6.03 -27.35 27.41
C ASP A 72 -6.64 -26.36 28.43
N ARG A 73 -5.80 -25.84 29.35
CA ARG A 73 -6.24 -24.89 30.37
C ARG A 73 -6.28 -23.48 29.81
N GLN A 74 -7.43 -22.82 29.85
CA GLN A 74 -7.53 -21.42 29.52
C GLN A 74 -7.04 -20.56 30.71
N LEU A 75 -5.91 -19.88 30.54
CA LEU A 75 -5.37 -18.94 31.52
C LEU A 75 -5.71 -17.51 31.16
N HIS A 76 -6.14 -16.73 32.14
CA HIS A 76 -6.45 -15.31 32.03
C HIS A 76 -5.53 -14.47 32.94
N PRO A 77 -4.22 -14.36 32.63
CA PRO A 77 -3.24 -13.75 33.53
C PRO A 77 -3.43 -12.25 33.74
N THR A 78 -4.23 -11.60 32.90
CA THR A 78 -4.57 -10.17 33.04
C THR A 78 -5.67 -9.91 34.06
N THR A 79 -6.52 -10.90 34.33
CA THR A 79 -7.71 -10.74 35.20
C THR A 79 -7.63 -11.58 36.47
N SER A 80 -6.78 -12.61 36.50
CA SER A 80 -6.64 -13.54 37.64
C SER A 80 -5.19 -13.61 38.12
N GLU A 81 -4.97 -13.31 39.40
CA GLU A 81 -3.66 -13.46 40.06
C GLU A 81 -3.23 -14.94 40.16
N GLU A 82 -4.16 -15.85 40.33
CA GLU A 82 -3.89 -17.27 40.39
C GLU A 82 -3.38 -17.78 39.05
N ASP A 83 -4.01 -17.41 37.95
CA ASP A 83 -3.59 -17.78 36.60
C ASP A 83 -2.22 -17.17 36.28
N ARG A 84 -1.93 -15.97 36.78
CA ARG A 84 -0.61 -15.36 36.64
C ARG A 84 0.46 -16.19 37.36
N LYS A 85 0.22 -16.58 38.59
CA LYS A 85 1.17 -17.46 39.35
C LYS A 85 1.38 -18.80 38.66
N VAL A 86 0.32 -19.38 38.08
CA VAL A 86 0.44 -20.63 37.32
C VAL A 86 1.29 -20.40 36.06
N LEU A 87 1.02 -19.34 35.30
CA LEU A 87 1.80 -18.98 34.11
C LEU A 87 3.28 -18.77 34.46
N ASP A 88 3.57 -18.03 35.51
CA ASP A 88 4.94 -17.79 35.99
C ASP A 88 5.66 -19.09 36.35
N SER A 89 4.98 -20.02 36.99
CA SER A 89 5.54 -21.34 37.31
C SER A 89 5.85 -22.18 36.08
N LEU A 90 4.97 -22.10 35.06
CA LEU A 90 5.13 -22.80 33.78
C LEU A 90 6.30 -22.21 32.95
N LEU A 91 6.45 -20.88 32.94
CA LEU A 91 7.56 -20.19 32.28
C LEU A 91 8.90 -20.57 32.91
N ARG A 92 8.99 -20.54 34.24
CA ARG A 92 10.22 -20.99 34.98
C ARG A 92 10.58 -22.45 34.70
N LYS A 93 9.57 -23.32 34.58
CA LYS A 93 9.83 -24.75 34.24
C LYS A 93 10.39 -24.90 32.81
N LYS A 94 10.07 -23.97 31.91
CA LYS A 94 10.61 -23.93 30.54
C LYS A 94 11.95 -23.16 30.44
N GLY A 95 12.48 -22.63 31.55
CA GLY A 95 13.71 -21.85 31.56
C GLY A 95 13.57 -20.41 31.08
N GLU A 96 12.34 -19.90 31.03
CA GLU A 96 12.06 -18.53 30.59
C GLU A 96 11.74 -17.61 31.76
N ASP A 97 12.12 -16.33 31.64
CA ASP A 97 11.88 -15.35 32.70
C ASP A 97 10.40 -14.91 32.69
N PRO A 98 9.66 -15.08 33.78
CA PRO A 98 8.28 -14.59 33.91
C PRO A 98 8.16 -13.07 33.80
N LEU A 99 9.18 -12.30 34.15
CA LEU A 99 9.20 -10.85 34.15
C LEU A 99 9.52 -10.24 32.75
N ASP A 100 9.94 -11.09 31.82
CA ASP A 100 10.18 -10.62 30.45
C ASP A 100 8.88 -10.07 29.83
N PRO A 101 8.82 -8.78 29.44
CA PRO A 101 7.61 -8.17 28.87
C PRO A 101 7.30 -8.69 27.46
N GLY A 102 8.27 -9.26 26.73
CA GLY A 102 8.13 -9.58 25.31
C GLY A 102 8.10 -8.34 24.41
N GLY A 103 7.51 -8.46 23.22
CA GLY A 103 7.39 -7.35 22.27
C GLY A 103 8.62 -7.11 21.40
N TYR A 104 9.57 -8.03 21.40
CA TYR A 104 10.80 -7.98 20.59
C TYR A 104 10.97 -9.28 19.79
N PHE A 105 11.94 -9.27 18.90
CA PHE A 105 12.30 -10.40 18.04
C PHE A 105 13.68 -10.90 18.39
N ILE A 106 13.92 -12.18 18.17
CA ILE A 106 15.26 -12.79 18.31
C ILE A 106 15.74 -13.15 16.91
N ILE A 107 16.79 -12.48 16.46
CA ILE A 107 17.41 -12.68 15.14
C ILE A 107 18.87 -13.08 15.34
N ASN A 108 19.22 -14.28 14.90
CA ASN A 108 20.55 -14.86 15.08
C ASN A 108 21.04 -14.79 16.55
N GLY A 109 20.12 -15.07 17.47
CA GLY A 109 20.36 -15.03 18.91
C GLY A 109 20.39 -13.66 19.55
N THR A 110 20.25 -12.58 18.78
CA THR A 110 20.25 -11.20 19.26
C THR A 110 18.83 -10.67 19.35
N GLU A 111 18.50 -10.02 20.46
CA GLU A 111 17.23 -9.37 20.67
C GLU A 111 17.14 -8.08 19.84
N ARG A 112 16.07 -7.93 19.08
CA ARG A 112 15.82 -6.79 18.20
C ARG A 112 14.41 -6.25 18.43
N VAL A 113 14.30 -4.92 18.55
CA VAL A 113 13.02 -4.22 18.64
C VAL A 113 12.77 -3.45 17.36
N LEU A 114 11.55 -3.56 16.84
CA LEU A 114 11.09 -2.67 15.78
C LEU A 114 10.53 -1.40 16.42
N ILE A 115 11.18 -0.27 16.14
CA ILE A 115 10.76 1.04 16.66
C ILE A 115 9.49 1.45 15.96
N SER A 116 8.48 1.88 16.71
CA SER A 116 7.24 2.44 16.17
C SER A 116 7.54 3.69 15.33
N MET A 117 6.88 3.82 14.20
CA MET A 117 7.04 4.97 13.30
C MET A 117 5.79 5.83 13.31
N GLU A 118 5.98 7.15 13.36
CA GLU A 118 4.92 8.12 13.14
C GLU A 118 4.93 8.54 11.68
N ASP A 119 3.79 8.45 11.00
CA ASP A 119 3.64 8.82 9.59
C ASP A 119 2.32 9.53 9.35
N LEU A 120 2.22 10.28 8.24
CA LEU A 120 0.97 10.92 7.83
C LEU A 120 -0.10 9.86 7.55
N ALA A 121 -1.33 10.17 7.97
CA ALA A 121 -2.46 9.28 7.75
C ALA A 121 -2.65 9.01 6.25
N PRO A 122 -2.66 7.74 5.81
CA PRO A 122 -2.92 7.41 4.42
C PRO A 122 -4.36 7.75 4.04
N ASN A 123 -4.62 7.87 2.74
CA ASN A 123 -5.94 8.12 2.14
C ASN A 123 -6.62 9.41 2.59
N ARG A 124 -5.85 10.34 3.14
CA ARG A 124 -6.32 11.64 3.59
C ARG A 124 -5.70 12.77 2.76
N VAL A 125 -6.56 13.65 2.24
CA VAL A 125 -6.14 14.83 1.49
C VAL A 125 -5.65 15.90 2.45
N THR A 126 -4.46 16.43 2.20
CA THR A 126 -3.89 17.59 2.92
C THR A 126 -3.65 18.70 1.93
N VAL A 127 -4.15 19.90 2.22
CA VAL A 127 -3.96 21.08 1.39
C VAL A 127 -2.97 22.01 2.05
N GLU A 128 -1.95 22.44 1.31
CA GLU A 128 -0.85 23.27 1.79
C GLU A 128 -0.47 24.34 0.78
N ILE A 129 0.25 25.34 1.24
CA ILE A 129 0.87 26.35 0.40
C ILE A 129 2.32 25.94 0.16
N ASN A 130 2.69 25.78 -1.09
CA ASN A 130 4.06 25.48 -1.47
C ASN A 130 4.81 26.80 -1.77
N ASN A 131 5.85 27.10 -0.99
CA ASN A 131 6.63 28.32 -1.11
C ASN A 131 7.89 28.15 -1.97
N ARG A 132 7.93 27.18 -2.89
CA ARG A 132 9.09 27.00 -3.75
C ARG A 132 9.29 28.21 -4.68
N TYR A 133 10.56 28.68 -4.76
CA TYR A 133 10.97 29.77 -5.65
C TYR A 133 10.30 31.13 -5.36
N ALA A 134 10.14 31.47 -4.09
CA ALA A 134 9.59 32.77 -3.62
C ALA A 134 8.15 33.07 -4.12
N LYS A 135 7.43 32.10 -4.63
CA LYS A 135 6.03 32.26 -5.08
C LYS A 135 5.17 31.14 -4.50
N GLN A 136 4.06 31.55 -3.91
CA GLN A 136 3.09 30.66 -3.30
C GLN A 136 2.23 29.98 -4.37
N THR A 137 2.04 28.67 -4.25
CA THR A 137 1.10 27.88 -5.04
C THR A 137 0.31 26.95 -4.11
N GLU A 138 -0.98 26.86 -4.34
CA GLU A 138 -1.86 25.97 -3.58
C GLU A 138 -1.70 24.55 -4.09
N VAL A 139 -1.46 23.62 -3.16
CA VAL A 139 -1.16 22.23 -3.46
C VAL A 139 -1.93 21.31 -2.53
N ALA A 140 -2.61 20.34 -3.08
CA ALA A 140 -3.16 19.21 -2.32
C ALA A 140 -2.30 17.98 -2.52
N LYS A 141 -2.05 17.25 -1.42
CA LYS A 141 -1.30 15.99 -1.42
C LYS A 141 -2.13 14.89 -0.76
N ILE A 142 -2.06 13.71 -1.32
CA ILE A 142 -2.62 12.52 -0.74
C ILE A 142 -1.65 11.36 -0.91
N PHE A 143 -1.49 10.56 0.15
CA PHE A 143 -0.82 9.28 0.09
C PHE A 143 -1.88 8.19 -0.01
N SER A 144 -2.20 7.80 -1.24
CA SER A 144 -3.14 6.72 -1.48
C SER A 144 -2.47 5.39 -1.17
N GLN A 145 -3.06 4.62 -0.27
CA GLN A 145 -2.52 3.33 0.16
C GLN A 145 -3.60 2.25 0.14
N ARG A 146 -3.27 1.15 -0.50
CA ARG A 146 -4.04 -0.10 -0.51
C ARG A 146 -3.09 -1.29 -0.60
N ASP A 147 -3.31 -2.31 0.21
CA ASP A 147 -2.56 -3.58 0.18
C ASP A 147 -1.03 -3.40 0.22
N GLY A 148 -0.54 -2.50 1.08
CA GLY A 148 0.89 -2.19 1.23
C GLY A 148 1.48 -1.31 0.14
N MET A 149 0.77 -1.07 -0.96
CA MET A 149 1.20 -0.13 -2.00
C MET A 149 0.82 1.29 -1.63
N ARG A 150 1.80 2.17 -1.51
CA ARG A 150 1.63 3.59 -1.22
C ARG A 150 1.98 4.42 -2.45
N LYS A 151 0.99 5.14 -3.00
CA LYS A 151 1.11 5.98 -4.19
C LYS A 151 0.80 7.43 -3.84
N PRO A 152 1.81 8.32 -3.82
CA PRO A 152 1.56 9.74 -3.62
C PRO A 152 0.96 10.37 -4.89
N LEU A 153 -0.06 11.19 -4.67
CA LEU A 153 -0.68 12.04 -5.67
C LEU A 153 -0.59 13.48 -5.21
N THR A 154 -0.23 14.38 -6.11
CA THR A 154 -0.19 15.81 -5.85
C THR A 154 -1.04 16.53 -6.89
N VAL A 155 -1.94 17.40 -6.43
CA VAL A 155 -2.72 18.30 -7.28
C VAL A 155 -2.26 19.72 -6.97
N GLU A 156 -1.84 20.46 -7.98
CA GLU A 156 -1.35 21.83 -7.83
C GLU A 156 -2.11 22.79 -8.75
N LYS A 157 -2.40 23.97 -8.26
CA LYS A 157 -2.82 25.09 -9.08
C LYS A 157 -1.58 25.89 -9.46
N ARG A 158 -1.28 25.96 -10.74
CA ARG A 158 -0.20 26.77 -11.29
C ARG A 158 -0.57 28.25 -11.22
N ARG A 159 0.39 29.12 -11.50
CA ARG A 159 0.21 30.59 -11.51
C ARG A 159 -0.67 31.09 -12.64
N ASP A 160 -0.60 30.41 -13.77
CA ASP A 160 -1.46 30.63 -14.94
C ASP A 160 -2.91 30.22 -14.69
N GLY A 161 -3.20 29.62 -13.55
CA GLY A 161 -4.54 29.10 -13.20
C GLY A 161 -4.76 27.65 -13.58
N MET A 162 -3.81 27.03 -14.30
CA MET A 162 -3.91 25.63 -14.68
C MET A 162 -3.86 24.69 -13.47
N LEU A 163 -4.74 23.71 -13.47
CA LEU A 163 -4.84 22.66 -12.48
C LEU A 163 -4.13 21.41 -12.98
N MET A 164 -3.09 21.01 -12.29
CA MET A 164 -2.22 19.93 -12.71
C MET A 164 -2.15 18.82 -11.67
N VAL A 165 -2.09 17.59 -12.14
CA VAL A 165 -1.90 16.38 -11.32
C VAL A 165 -0.50 15.82 -11.56
N LYS A 166 0.19 15.48 -10.49
CA LYS A 166 1.46 14.74 -10.52
C LYS A 166 1.25 13.38 -9.88
N ILE A 167 1.49 12.33 -10.64
CA ILE A 167 1.45 10.94 -10.19
C ILE A 167 2.92 10.50 -10.04
N SER A 168 3.29 9.94 -8.90
CA SER A 168 4.68 9.59 -8.60
C SER A 168 5.33 8.67 -9.63
N THR A 169 4.58 7.73 -10.16
CA THR A 169 5.05 6.75 -11.15
C THR A 169 5.13 7.30 -12.58
N ALA A 170 4.48 8.43 -12.83
CA ALA A 170 4.54 9.15 -14.09
C ALA A 170 5.78 10.07 -14.19
N GLY A 171 6.71 9.98 -13.25
CA GLY A 171 7.91 10.81 -13.19
C GLY A 171 7.60 12.26 -12.83
N THR A 172 8.29 13.20 -13.49
CA THR A 172 8.11 14.65 -13.25
C THR A 172 6.97 15.25 -14.08
N THR A 173 6.36 14.48 -14.98
CA THR A 173 5.34 14.97 -15.90
C THR A 173 4.05 15.28 -15.14
N ALA A 174 3.58 16.51 -15.27
CA ALA A 174 2.30 16.93 -14.75
C ALA A 174 1.22 16.79 -15.83
N ILE A 175 0.06 16.30 -15.44
CA ILE A 175 -1.10 16.05 -16.32
C ILE A 175 -2.18 17.07 -16.00
N PRO A 176 -2.82 17.75 -16.98
CA PRO A 176 -3.99 18.56 -16.71
C PRO A 176 -5.09 17.76 -16.03
N VAL A 177 -5.71 18.33 -15.00
CA VAL A 177 -6.81 17.69 -14.27
C VAL A 177 -7.95 17.29 -15.19
N VAL A 178 -8.37 18.20 -16.06
CA VAL A 178 -9.49 17.98 -16.99
C VAL A 178 -9.21 16.79 -17.91
N LEU A 179 -8.02 16.73 -18.50
CA LEU A 179 -7.58 15.62 -19.35
C LEU A 179 -7.64 14.28 -18.58
N LEU A 180 -7.12 14.26 -17.35
CA LEU A 180 -7.14 13.06 -16.53
C LEU A 180 -8.57 12.64 -16.15
N MET A 181 -9.46 13.59 -15.87
CA MET A 181 -10.88 13.31 -15.59
C MET A 181 -11.61 12.75 -16.81
N ARG A 182 -11.30 13.24 -18.03
CA ARG A 182 -11.81 12.65 -19.28
C ARG A 182 -11.33 11.22 -19.46
N ALA A 183 -10.04 10.96 -19.27
CA ALA A 183 -9.48 9.61 -19.33
C ALA A 183 -10.10 8.65 -18.32
N LEU A 184 -10.64 9.14 -17.21
CA LEU A 184 -11.37 8.37 -16.20
C LEU A 184 -12.86 8.17 -16.53
N GLY A 185 -13.32 8.64 -17.70
CA GLY A 185 -14.68 8.44 -18.19
C GLY A 185 -15.69 9.53 -17.83
N ILE A 186 -15.23 10.76 -17.53
CA ILE A 186 -16.10 11.95 -17.47
C ILE A 186 -15.98 12.70 -18.80
N GLU A 187 -16.88 12.44 -19.71
CA GLU A 187 -16.88 13.05 -21.05
C GLU A 187 -17.61 14.39 -21.08
N ASN A 188 -18.67 14.52 -20.29
CA ASN A 188 -19.51 15.70 -20.30
C ASN A 188 -18.96 16.80 -19.40
N ASP A 189 -18.84 18.03 -19.92
CA ASP A 189 -18.40 19.21 -19.16
C ASP A 189 -19.32 19.48 -17.95
N GLN A 190 -20.62 19.17 -18.05
CA GLN A 190 -21.55 19.27 -16.93
C GLN A 190 -21.22 18.30 -15.79
N GLU A 191 -20.88 17.03 -16.12
CA GLU A 191 -20.47 16.05 -15.12
C GLU A 191 -19.15 16.45 -14.46
N LEU A 192 -18.20 16.94 -15.25
CA LEU A 192 -16.92 17.45 -14.76
C LEU A 192 -17.15 18.61 -13.79
N PHE A 193 -18.05 19.52 -14.16
CA PHE A 193 -18.47 20.62 -13.31
C PHE A 193 -19.04 20.14 -11.98
N GLN A 194 -19.97 19.20 -12.02
CA GLN A 194 -20.59 18.62 -10.82
C GLN A 194 -19.58 17.87 -9.94
N ALA A 195 -18.62 17.18 -10.52
CA ALA A 195 -17.58 16.46 -9.80
C ALA A 195 -16.67 17.41 -9.01
N ILE A 196 -16.40 18.61 -9.55
CA ILE A 196 -15.55 19.61 -8.88
C ILE A 196 -16.41 20.53 -7.98
N ALA A 197 -17.68 20.74 -8.29
CA ALA A 197 -18.61 21.73 -7.74
C ALA A 197 -18.20 22.33 -6.38
N GLY A 198 -18.00 23.64 -6.38
CA GLY A 198 -17.58 24.43 -5.24
C GLY A 198 -18.30 25.78 -5.18
N PRO A 199 -17.78 26.77 -4.45
CA PRO A 199 -18.28 28.13 -4.47
C PRO A 199 -18.39 28.69 -5.91
N THR A 200 -19.35 29.56 -6.15
CA THR A 200 -19.62 30.13 -7.49
C THR A 200 -18.37 30.72 -8.16
N GLU A 201 -17.44 31.21 -7.36
CA GLU A 201 -16.16 31.78 -7.83
C GLU A 201 -15.19 30.77 -8.43
N THR A 202 -15.34 29.46 -8.10
CA THR A 202 -14.52 28.37 -8.68
C THR A 202 -14.84 28.13 -10.13
N PHE A 203 -16.05 28.50 -10.57
CA PHE A 203 -16.57 28.30 -11.92
C PHE A 203 -15.62 28.83 -13.00
N LYS A 204 -15.14 30.04 -12.86
CA LYS A 204 -14.22 30.65 -13.82
C LYS A 204 -12.92 29.87 -14.02
N TYR A 205 -12.40 29.27 -12.95
CA TYR A 205 -11.19 28.45 -13.04
C TYR A 205 -11.44 27.15 -13.78
N ILE A 206 -12.59 26.52 -13.53
CA ILE A 206 -12.96 25.26 -14.18
C ILE A 206 -13.15 25.46 -15.67
N VAL A 207 -13.93 26.48 -16.06
CA VAL A 207 -14.17 26.82 -17.49
C VAL A 207 -12.84 27.16 -18.19
N ALA A 208 -11.98 27.96 -17.57
CA ALA A 208 -10.68 28.30 -18.15
C ALA A 208 -9.81 27.05 -18.37
N ASN A 209 -9.81 26.09 -17.43
CA ASN A 209 -9.07 24.84 -17.58
C ASN A 209 -9.66 23.91 -18.64
N ILE A 210 -11.00 23.90 -18.82
CA ILE A 210 -11.65 23.13 -19.87
C ILE A 210 -11.26 23.70 -21.25
N ASN A 211 -11.38 25.02 -21.41
CA ASN A 211 -11.05 25.68 -22.68
C ASN A 211 -9.55 25.52 -23.00
N GLU A 212 -8.67 25.69 -22.02
CA GLU A 212 -7.22 25.49 -22.22
C GLU A 212 -6.88 24.08 -22.70
N VAL A 213 -7.53 23.04 -22.17
CA VAL A 213 -7.28 21.66 -22.60
C VAL A 213 -7.86 21.39 -24.01
N LYS A 214 -8.95 22.06 -24.39
CA LYS A 214 -9.55 21.94 -25.74
C LYS A 214 -8.78 22.73 -26.81
N ASP A 215 -8.41 23.96 -26.51
CA ASP A 215 -7.90 24.91 -27.48
C ASP A 215 -6.36 24.87 -27.63
N ASN A 216 -5.65 24.37 -26.64
CA ASN A 216 -4.19 24.33 -26.66
C ASN A 216 -3.69 23.18 -27.52
N GLU A 217 -2.83 23.47 -28.49
CA GLU A 217 -2.24 22.49 -29.43
C GLU A 217 -1.47 21.36 -28.71
N GLU A 218 -0.94 21.59 -27.50
CA GLU A 218 -0.22 20.57 -26.73
C GLU A 218 -1.18 19.48 -26.22
N TYR A 219 -2.41 19.85 -25.89
CA TYR A 219 -3.39 18.93 -25.33
C TYR A 219 -4.43 18.50 -26.35
N ASN A 220 -5.21 19.43 -26.88
CA ASN A 220 -6.27 19.25 -27.86
C ASN A 220 -7.14 18.01 -27.60
N VAL A 221 -7.74 17.95 -26.40
CA VAL A 221 -8.48 16.78 -25.92
C VAL A 221 -9.90 17.18 -25.55
N ASP A 222 -10.88 16.56 -26.22
CA ASP A 222 -12.31 16.74 -25.93
C ASP A 222 -13.01 15.43 -25.54
N SER A 223 -12.45 14.29 -25.90
CA SER A 223 -13.00 12.96 -25.63
C SER A 223 -12.12 12.11 -24.71
N ALA A 224 -12.70 11.02 -24.18
CA ALA A 224 -11.94 10.05 -23.38
C ALA A 224 -10.88 9.32 -24.23
N GLU A 225 -11.18 9.01 -25.49
CA GLU A 225 -10.26 8.34 -26.41
C GLU A 225 -9.04 9.20 -26.72
N GLU A 226 -9.25 10.49 -26.99
CA GLU A 226 -8.16 11.44 -27.20
C GLU A 226 -7.30 11.61 -25.94
N ALA A 227 -7.93 11.62 -24.76
CA ALA A 227 -7.22 11.65 -23.48
C ALA A 227 -6.33 10.42 -23.29
N HIS A 228 -6.84 9.22 -23.60
CA HIS A 228 -6.04 7.99 -23.59
C HIS A 228 -4.88 8.07 -24.59
N GLY A 229 -5.14 8.51 -25.81
CA GLY A 229 -4.11 8.67 -26.83
C GLY A 229 -3.00 9.66 -26.44
N TRP A 230 -3.35 10.75 -25.76
CA TRP A 230 -2.38 11.69 -25.22
C TRP A 230 -1.52 11.05 -24.10
N LEU A 231 -2.16 10.32 -23.18
CA LEU A 231 -1.45 9.61 -22.12
C LEU A 231 -0.50 8.55 -22.69
N GLU A 232 -0.90 7.81 -23.72
CA GLU A 232 -0.05 6.84 -24.42
C GLU A 232 1.21 7.48 -25.01
N LYS A 233 1.03 8.59 -25.72
CA LYS A 233 2.16 9.34 -26.31
C LYS A 233 3.13 9.85 -25.25
N LYS A 234 2.59 10.28 -24.08
CA LYS A 234 3.41 10.90 -23.02
C LYS A 234 4.13 9.88 -22.14
N PHE A 235 3.49 8.74 -21.81
CA PHE A 235 4.00 7.79 -20.81
C PHE A 235 4.51 6.47 -21.37
N ALA A 236 4.22 6.19 -22.62
CA ALA A 236 4.64 4.96 -23.28
C ALA A 236 5.27 5.21 -24.66
N ALA A 237 5.89 6.37 -24.86
CA ALA A 237 6.56 6.72 -26.11
C ALA A 237 7.62 5.66 -26.48
N GLY A 238 7.61 5.23 -27.74
CA GLY A 238 8.56 4.24 -28.26
C GLY A 238 8.20 2.76 -28.02
N GLN A 239 7.09 2.47 -27.35
CA GLN A 239 6.60 1.09 -27.17
C GLN A 239 5.58 0.71 -28.25
N GLN A 240 5.36 -0.60 -28.44
CA GLN A 240 4.30 -1.12 -29.32
C GLN A 240 2.91 -0.72 -28.80
N LYS A 241 1.91 -0.63 -29.68
CA LYS A 241 0.57 -0.10 -29.35
C LYS A 241 -0.08 -0.84 -28.18
N GLU A 242 -0.05 -2.16 -28.18
CA GLU A 242 -0.65 -2.99 -27.11
C GLU A 242 -0.03 -2.71 -25.73
N TYR A 243 1.30 -2.55 -25.67
CA TYR A 243 1.99 -2.19 -24.44
C TYR A 243 1.67 -0.76 -23.97
N ARG A 244 1.42 0.17 -24.90
CA ARG A 244 1.04 1.55 -24.56
C ARG A 244 -0.33 1.58 -23.89
N GLU A 245 -1.31 0.92 -24.48
CA GLU A 245 -2.66 0.80 -23.90
C GLU A 245 -2.62 0.15 -22.51
N ALA A 246 -1.92 -0.98 -22.38
CA ALA A 246 -1.75 -1.68 -21.09
C ALA A 246 -1.08 -0.78 -20.03
N ARG A 247 -0.12 0.05 -20.44
CA ARG A 247 0.56 0.99 -19.52
C ARG A 247 -0.36 2.10 -19.03
N VAL A 248 -1.21 2.65 -19.90
CA VAL A 248 -2.21 3.67 -19.51
C VAL A 248 -3.27 3.06 -18.59
N ILE A 249 -3.76 1.87 -18.90
CA ILE A 249 -4.69 1.13 -18.04
C ILE A 249 -4.06 0.91 -16.65
N GLN A 250 -2.82 0.45 -16.59
CA GLN A 250 -2.10 0.26 -15.33
C GLN A 250 -1.99 1.58 -14.55
N LEU A 251 -1.68 2.69 -15.22
CA LEU A 251 -1.57 4.01 -14.60
C LEU A 251 -2.91 4.44 -13.98
N LEU A 252 -4.01 4.33 -14.72
CA LEU A 252 -5.33 4.77 -14.28
C LEU A 252 -5.93 3.84 -13.22
N ASP A 253 -5.77 2.53 -13.35
CA ASP A 253 -6.43 1.56 -12.49
C ASP A 253 -5.62 1.26 -11.23
N ARG A 254 -4.30 1.04 -11.34
CA ARG A 254 -3.47 0.58 -10.20
C ARG A 254 -2.63 1.68 -9.56
N GLU A 255 -2.20 2.69 -10.31
CA GLU A 255 -1.28 3.71 -9.78
C GLU A 255 -2.00 4.98 -9.33
N LEU A 256 -3.10 5.34 -9.98
CA LEU A 256 -3.93 6.46 -9.59
C LEU A 256 -4.94 6.04 -8.51
N LEU A 257 -4.83 6.62 -7.31
CA LEU A 257 -5.77 6.45 -6.20
C LEU A 257 -6.18 4.98 -5.94
N PRO A 258 -5.21 4.06 -5.70
CA PRO A 258 -5.49 2.64 -5.54
C PRO A 258 -6.49 2.30 -4.42
N HIS A 259 -6.63 3.15 -3.40
CA HIS A 259 -7.57 2.95 -2.29
C HIS A 259 -9.05 2.99 -2.72
N LEU A 260 -9.36 3.52 -3.90
CA LEU A 260 -10.73 3.59 -4.42
C LEU A 260 -11.11 2.39 -5.30
N GLY A 261 -10.15 1.52 -5.61
CA GLY A 261 -10.33 0.36 -6.45
C GLY A 261 -9.33 0.30 -7.60
N ASP A 262 -9.31 -0.82 -8.32
CA ASP A 262 -8.42 -1.10 -9.44
C ASP A 262 -9.15 -1.62 -10.68
N SER A 263 -10.50 -1.58 -10.67
CA SER A 263 -11.34 -1.95 -11.79
C SER A 263 -11.71 -0.74 -12.67
N VAL A 264 -12.16 -1.03 -13.88
CA VAL A 264 -12.66 0.00 -14.82
C VAL A 264 -13.88 0.72 -14.23
N GLU A 265 -14.73 0.02 -13.50
CA GLU A 265 -15.92 0.58 -12.84
C GLU A 265 -15.57 1.62 -11.77
N ASP A 266 -14.40 1.47 -11.14
CA ASP A 266 -13.94 2.39 -10.10
C ASP A 266 -13.36 3.71 -10.66
N ARG A 267 -13.09 3.79 -11.96
CA ARG A 267 -12.55 5.00 -12.61
C ARG A 267 -13.44 6.23 -12.35
N LYS A 268 -14.75 6.07 -12.45
CA LYS A 268 -15.70 7.18 -12.19
C LYS A 268 -15.63 7.65 -10.73
N LYS A 269 -15.45 6.73 -9.76
CA LYS A 269 -15.23 7.07 -8.35
C LYS A 269 -13.93 7.85 -8.15
N LYS A 270 -12.86 7.46 -8.85
CA LYS A 270 -11.57 8.17 -8.84
C LYS A 270 -11.68 9.58 -9.38
N ALA A 271 -12.41 9.75 -10.49
CA ALA A 271 -12.65 11.06 -11.09
C ALA A 271 -13.42 11.99 -10.14
N ILE A 272 -14.50 11.52 -9.52
CA ILE A 272 -15.26 12.29 -8.52
C ILE A 272 -14.39 12.65 -7.31
N PHE A 273 -13.56 11.73 -6.84
CA PHE A 273 -12.65 11.99 -5.73
C PHE A 273 -11.56 13.00 -6.11
N LEU A 274 -11.01 12.91 -7.32
CA LEU A 274 -10.09 13.90 -7.88
C LEU A 274 -10.74 15.29 -7.94
N GLY A 275 -11.99 15.36 -8.40
CA GLY A 275 -12.77 16.61 -8.37
C GLY A 275 -12.88 17.22 -6.98
N ARG A 276 -13.11 16.41 -5.94
CA ARG A 276 -13.12 16.88 -4.54
C ARG A 276 -11.75 17.41 -4.07
N ILE A 277 -10.65 16.81 -4.52
CA ILE A 277 -9.31 17.32 -4.23
C ILE A 277 -9.10 18.69 -4.88
N VAL A 278 -9.47 18.81 -6.17
CA VAL A 278 -9.39 20.06 -6.93
C VAL A 278 -10.22 21.16 -6.26
N ARG A 279 -11.44 20.84 -5.86
CA ARG A 279 -12.28 21.76 -5.11
C ARG A 279 -11.59 22.32 -3.86
N GLN A 280 -10.94 21.48 -3.06
CA GLN A 280 -10.23 21.94 -1.85
C GLN A 280 -9.06 22.87 -2.19
N VAL A 281 -8.34 22.62 -3.31
CA VAL A 281 -7.27 23.50 -3.79
C VAL A 281 -7.84 24.87 -4.20
N LEU A 282 -8.96 24.88 -4.96
CA LEU A 282 -9.60 26.10 -5.41
C LEU A 282 -10.22 26.90 -4.24
N GLU A 283 -10.87 26.21 -3.30
CA GLU A 283 -11.40 26.82 -2.07
C GLU A 283 -10.29 27.54 -1.30
N MET A 284 -9.11 26.90 -1.15
CA MET A 284 -7.98 27.52 -0.48
C MET A 284 -7.48 28.76 -1.21
N ALA A 285 -7.42 28.70 -2.55
CA ALA A 285 -6.99 29.82 -3.39
C ALA A 285 -7.95 31.04 -3.33
N ILE A 286 -9.25 30.80 -3.17
CA ILE A 286 -10.29 31.84 -3.22
C ILE A 286 -10.60 32.39 -1.83
N THR A 287 -10.74 31.52 -0.83
CA THR A 287 -11.23 31.87 0.52
C THR A 287 -10.12 32.17 1.51
N ASN A 288 -8.84 32.15 1.12
CA ASN A 288 -7.69 32.25 2.02
C ASN A 288 -7.78 31.30 3.23
N ARG A 289 -8.35 30.12 3.03
CA ARG A 289 -8.43 29.09 4.05
C ARG A 289 -7.03 28.76 4.57
N LYS A 290 -6.90 28.59 5.87
CA LYS A 290 -5.63 28.15 6.46
C LYS A 290 -5.23 26.79 5.93
N PRO A 291 -3.94 26.57 5.63
CA PRO A 291 -3.44 25.24 5.25
C PRO A 291 -3.69 24.21 6.34
N ASN A 292 -3.77 22.95 5.95
CA ASN A 292 -3.91 21.87 6.92
C ASN A 292 -2.62 21.73 7.73
N ASP A 293 -2.76 21.62 9.04
CA ASP A 293 -1.64 21.33 9.93
C ASP A 293 -1.25 19.86 9.82
N LYS A 294 -0.05 19.61 9.25
CA LYS A 294 0.50 18.27 9.12
C LYS A 294 0.99 17.69 10.44
N ASP A 295 1.33 18.55 11.38
CA ASP A 295 1.92 18.15 12.66
C ASP A 295 0.88 17.80 13.71
N HIS A 296 -0.38 18.17 13.44
CA HIS A 296 -1.49 17.79 14.31
C HIS A 296 -1.68 16.26 14.31
N TYR A 297 -1.73 15.66 15.50
CA TYR A 297 -1.84 14.19 15.67
C TYR A 297 -3.05 13.55 15.00
N ALA A 298 -4.16 14.30 14.80
CA ALA A 298 -5.30 13.82 14.04
C ALA A 298 -4.95 13.46 12.58
N ASN A 299 -3.87 14.04 12.03
CA ASN A 299 -3.40 13.82 10.67
C ASN A 299 -2.28 12.77 10.58
N LYS A 300 -1.93 12.16 11.70
CA LYS A 300 -0.86 11.17 11.80
C LYS A 300 -1.37 9.81 12.25
N ARG A 301 -0.62 8.77 11.94
CA ARG A 301 -0.85 7.40 12.41
C ARG A 301 0.47 6.83 12.92
N VAL A 302 0.38 6.08 14.01
CA VAL A 302 1.50 5.31 14.53
C VAL A 302 1.49 3.94 13.86
N ARG A 303 2.61 3.57 13.23
CA ARG A 303 2.84 2.27 12.65
C ARG A 303 3.63 1.42 13.64
N LEU A 304 3.02 0.34 14.08
CA LEU A 304 3.63 -0.61 15.01
C LEU A 304 4.41 -1.70 14.27
N ALA A 305 5.07 -2.56 15.03
CA ALA A 305 5.87 -3.67 14.50
C ALA A 305 5.04 -4.57 13.56
N GLY A 306 3.77 -4.82 13.87
CA GLY A 306 2.86 -5.62 13.04
C GLY A 306 2.67 -5.03 11.65
N ASP A 307 2.41 -3.72 11.56
CA ASP A 307 2.20 -3.01 10.29
C ASP A 307 3.47 -3.05 9.42
N LEU A 308 4.65 -2.89 10.04
CA LEU A 308 5.93 -2.90 9.34
C LEU A 308 6.27 -4.29 8.79
N ILE A 309 6.00 -5.35 9.58
CA ILE A 309 6.21 -6.73 9.14
C ILE A 309 5.20 -7.12 8.07
N GLU A 310 3.96 -6.68 8.17
CA GLU A 310 2.94 -6.92 7.15
C GLU A 310 3.38 -6.36 5.79
N ASP A 311 3.84 -5.11 5.73
CA ASP A 311 4.32 -4.51 4.48
C ASP A 311 5.50 -5.31 3.89
N LEU A 312 6.47 -5.71 4.71
CA LEU A 312 7.60 -6.52 4.27
C LEU A 312 7.15 -7.90 3.78
N PHE A 313 6.22 -8.54 4.48
CA PHE A 313 5.66 -9.84 4.08
C PHE A 313 4.95 -9.75 2.74
N ARG A 314 4.13 -8.72 2.52
CA ARG A 314 3.46 -8.48 1.24
C ARG A 314 4.44 -8.30 0.08
N VAL A 315 5.51 -7.54 0.28
CA VAL A 315 6.57 -7.37 -0.73
C VAL A 315 7.23 -8.70 -1.05
N SER A 316 7.56 -9.49 -0.03
CA SER A 316 8.19 -10.80 -0.20
C SER A 316 7.29 -11.79 -0.92
N MET A 317 5.98 -11.83 -0.59
CA MET A 317 5.00 -12.68 -1.27
C MET A 317 4.79 -12.28 -2.73
N ASN A 318 4.73 -10.98 -3.02
CA ASN A 318 4.65 -10.49 -4.40
C ASN A 318 5.91 -10.83 -5.21
N GLN A 319 7.09 -10.85 -4.59
CA GLN A 319 8.32 -11.29 -5.23
C GLN A 319 8.26 -12.79 -5.52
N LEU A 320 7.88 -13.60 -4.52
CA LEU A 320 7.70 -15.05 -4.68
C LEU A 320 6.75 -15.38 -5.84
N ALA A 321 5.60 -14.69 -5.92
CA ALA A 321 4.62 -14.90 -6.99
C ALA A 321 5.21 -14.58 -8.38
N ARG A 322 6.00 -13.50 -8.50
CA ARG A 322 6.67 -13.15 -9.75
C ARG A 322 7.74 -14.18 -10.16
N ASP A 323 8.55 -14.60 -9.20
CA ASP A 323 9.61 -15.57 -9.43
C ASP A 323 9.01 -16.93 -9.80
N LEU A 324 7.93 -17.36 -9.13
CA LEU A 324 7.20 -18.57 -9.45
C LEU A 324 6.62 -18.51 -10.86
N LYS A 325 5.96 -17.41 -11.22
CA LYS A 325 5.43 -17.21 -12.57
C LYS A 325 6.54 -17.31 -13.64
N TYR A 326 7.66 -16.62 -13.43
CA TYR A 326 8.80 -16.66 -14.35
C TYR A 326 9.37 -18.07 -14.51
N GLN A 327 9.52 -18.82 -13.42
CA GLN A 327 10.02 -20.21 -13.50
C GLN A 327 9.03 -21.13 -14.21
N LEU A 328 7.73 -21.00 -13.97
CA LEU A 328 6.70 -21.77 -14.67
C LEU A 328 6.71 -21.49 -16.19
N GLU A 329 6.76 -20.22 -16.58
CA GLU A 329 6.81 -19.82 -17.99
C GLU A 329 8.07 -20.37 -18.67
N ARG A 330 9.22 -20.26 -18.03
CA ARG A 330 10.48 -20.79 -18.55
C ARG A 330 10.44 -22.30 -18.76
N HIS A 331 9.97 -23.07 -17.77
CA HIS A 331 9.89 -24.52 -17.88
C HIS A 331 8.82 -25.02 -18.86
N THR A 332 7.76 -24.27 -19.11
CA THR A 332 6.77 -24.58 -20.15
C THR A 332 7.37 -24.35 -21.54
N THR A 333 8.05 -23.23 -21.75
CA THR A 333 8.67 -22.92 -23.06
C THR A 333 9.84 -23.85 -23.41
N GLU A 334 10.64 -24.30 -22.42
CA GLU A 334 11.72 -25.28 -22.66
C GLU A 334 11.22 -26.69 -23.01
N ARG A 335 9.97 -27.03 -22.71
CA ARG A 335 9.35 -28.33 -23.06
C ARG A 335 8.65 -28.33 -24.42
N GLU A 336 8.38 -27.18 -24.98
CA GLU A 336 7.78 -27.02 -26.31
C GLU A 336 8.83 -26.95 -27.46
N ASN A 337 10.10 -26.82 -27.12
CA ASN A 337 11.26 -26.88 -28.01
C ASN A 337 12.02 -28.20 -27.82
#